data_4e91abd2e1ee595332ca14376fcc695a
#
_entry.id   4e91abd2e1ee595332ca14376fcc695a
#
_cell.length_a   1.000
_cell.length_b   1.000
_cell.length_c   1.000
_cell.angle_alpha   90.00
_cell.angle_beta   90.00
_cell.angle_gamma   90.00
#
_symmetry.space_group_name_H-M   'P 1'
#
loop_
_entity.id
_entity.type
_entity.pdbx_description
1 polymer ?
#
loop_
_entity_poly.entity_id
_entity_poly.type
_entity_poly.pdbx_seq_one_letter_code
_entity_poly.pdbx_strand_id
1 'polypeptide(L)'
;MTQSVLIVDDEFGLADITADLLTEAGYDVALAINGKLGLEALAARRVDLVMTDLMMPVMDGPEMIRRMRADPRFTAIPAVLMTALPEAIPSGEAGMHDAVLVKPFSLVEVLDAVRRLLPPP
;
A
#
# COMPACT_ATOMS: atom_id res chain seq x y z
N MET A 1 -3.72 -13.19 -15.58
CA MET A 1 -2.77 -12.07 -15.50
C MET A 1 -2.30 -11.90 -14.07
N THR A 2 -1.04 -11.60 -13.91
CA THR A 2 -0.45 -11.38 -12.59
C THR A 2 -0.92 -10.06 -12.00
N GLN A 3 -1.40 -10.09 -10.78
CA GLN A 3 -1.82 -8.87 -10.07
C GLN A 3 -0.60 -8.18 -9.48
N SER A 4 -0.60 -6.85 -9.49
CA SER A 4 0.54 -6.02 -9.13
C SER A 4 0.26 -5.25 -7.83
N VAL A 5 1.21 -5.32 -6.90
CA VAL A 5 1.14 -4.64 -5.60
C VAL A 5 2.29 -3.63 -5.51
N LEU A 6 1.98 -2.40 -5.14
CA LEU A 6 2.99 -1.39 -4.84
C LEU A 6 3.10 -1.24 -3.32
N ILE A 7 4.31 -1.44 -2.79
CA ILE A 7 4.59 -1.21 -1.38
C ILE A 7 5.36 0.11 -1.25
N VAL A 8 4.82 1.02 -0.45
CA VAL A 8 5.42 2.33 -0.20
C VAL A 8 5.84 2.39 1.27
N ASP A 9 7.15 2.35 1.51
CA ASP A 9 7.70 2.30 2.86
C ASP A 9 9.16 2.80 2.81
N ASP A 10 9.54 3.65 3.75
CA ASP A 10 10.91 4.13 3.84
C ASP A 10 11.83 3.19 4.64
N GLU A 11 11.29 2.13 5.23
CA GLU A 11 12.05 1.10 5.94
C GLU A 11 12.28 -0.12 5.04
N PHE A 12 13.45 -0.22 4.45
CA PHE A 12 13.75 -1.25 3.45
C PHE A 12 13.62 -2.68 3.96
N GLY A 13 14.05 -2.94 5.20
CA GLY A 13 14.06 -4.30 5.73
C GLY A 13 12.69 -4.96 5.74
N LEU A 14 11.69 -4.27 6.28
CA LEU A 14 10.34 -4.78 6.35
C LEU A 14 9.69 -4.82 4.97
N ALA A 15 9.93 -3.79 4.16
CA ALA A 15 9.39 -3.74 2.81
C ALA A 15 9.91 -4.90 1.95
N ASP A 16 11.20 -5.22 2.05
CA ASP A 16 11.80 -6.32 1.31
C ASP A 16 11.20 -7.67 1.71
N ILE A 17 11.01 -7.90 3.02
CA ILE A 17 10.41 -9.15 3.51
C ILE A 17 8.97 -9.29 2.99
N THR A 18 8.20 -8.22 3.06
CA THR A 18 6.81 -8.22 2.58
C THR A 18 6.77 -8.44 1.06
N ALA A 19 7.68 -7.80 0.32
CA ALA A 19 7.77 -7.95 -1.12
C ALA A 19 8.11 -9.40 -1.51
N ASP A 20 9.06 -10.01 -0.82
CA ASP A 20 9.44 -11.40 -1.08
C ASP A 20 8.27 -12.35 -0.83
N LEU A 21 7.55 -12.15 0.26
CA LEU A 21 6.37 -12.96 0.58
C LEU A 21 5.33 -12.87 -0.54
N LEU A 22 4.99 -11.66 -0.96
CA LEU A 22 3.98 -11.45 -2.00
C LEU A 22 4.43 -11.99 -3.35
N THR A 23 5.72 -11.85 -3.65
CA THR A 23 6.29 -12.40 -4.88
C THR A 23 6.17 -13.93 -4.90
N GLU A 24 6.47 -14.58 -3.78
CA GLU A 24 6.31 -16.03 -3.66
C GLU A 24 4.85 -16.44 -3.79
N ALA A 25 3.92 -15.62 -3.36
CA ALA A 25 2.49 -15.89 -3.48
C ALA A 25 1.94 -15.64 -4.89
N GLY A 26 2.77 -15.16 -5.82
CA GLY A 26 2.39 -15.00 -7.22
C GLY A 26 2.06 -13.57 -7.63
N TYR A 27 2.31 -12.59 -6.78
CA TYR A 27 2.09 -11.17 -7.12
C TYR A 27 3.34 -10.55 -7.73
N ASP A 28 3.14 -9.55 -8.57
CA ASP A 28 4.21 -8.70 -9.07
C ASP A 28 4.33 -7.51 -8.13
N VAL A 29 5.53 -7.25 -7.58
CA VAL A 29 5.70 -6.26 -6.52
C VAL A 29 6.68 -5.17 -6.93
N ALA A 30 6.30 -3.92 -6.68
CA ALA A 30 7.16 -2.76 -6.82
C ALA A 30 7.31 -2.06 -5.48
N LEU A 31 8.41 -1.38 -5.27
CA LEU A 31 8.71 -0.66 -4.04
C LEU A 31 8.92 0.83 -4.33
N ALA A 32 8.46 1.68 -3.39
CA ALA A 32 8.74 3.11 -3.40
C ALA A 32 9.05 3.54 -1.97
N ILE A 33 9.87 4.56 -1.79
CA ILE A 33 10.35 4.96 -0.46
C ILE A 33 9.60 6.15 0.14
N ASN A 34 8.68 6.74 -0.59
CA ASN A 34 7.80 7.79 -0.09
C ASN A 34 6.58 7.94 -1.00
N GLY A 35 5.61 8.73 -0.55
CA GLY A 35 4.35 8.90 -1.29
C GLY A 35 4.52 9.55 -2.66
N LYS A 36 5.47 10.46 -2.81
CA LYS A 36 5.73 11.10 -4.10
C LYS A 36 6.21 10.08 -5.12
N LEU A 37 7.19 9.27 -4.76
CA LEU A 37 7.70 8.21 -5.64
C LEU A 37 6.65 7.13 -5.85
N GLY A 38 5.79 6.89 -4.87
CA GLY A 38 4.65 5.99 -5.02
C GLY A 38 3.69 6.46 -6.10
N LEU A 39 3.34 7.76 -6.11
CA LEU A 39 2.48 8.32 -7.16
C LEU A 39 3.14 8.24 -8.54
N GLU A 40 4.45 8.47 -8.61
CA GLU A 40 5.19 8.33 -9.87
C GLU A 40 5.15 6.87 -10.37
N ALA A 41 5.26 5.91 -9.46
CA ALA A 41 5.16 4.50 -9.82
C ALA A 41 3.77 4.15 -10.35
N LEU A 42 2.71 4.70 -9.74
CA LEU A 42 1.35 4.51 -10.22
C LEU A 42 1.15 5.04 -11.63
N ALA A 43 1.80 6.15 -11.96
CA ALA A 43 1.71 6.75 -13.29
C ALA A 43 2.52 5.97 -14.34
N ALA A 44 3.55 5.25 -13.91
CA ALA A 44 4.50 4.59 -14.80
C ALA A 44 4.15 3.13 -15.10
N ARG A 45 3.32 2.49 -14.27
CA ARG A 45 3.02 1.07 -14.39
C ARG A 45 1.65 0.73 -13.83
N ARG A 46 1.09 -0.41 -14.25
CA ARG A 46 -0.17 -0.88 -13.71
C ARG A 46 0.03 -1.34 -12.26
N VAL A 47 -0.83 -0.88 -11.37
CA VAL A 47 -0.86 -1.29 -9.97
C VAL A 47 -2.29 -1.64 -9.60
N ASP A 48 -2.48 -2.79 -8.98
CA ASP A 48 -3.81 -3.27 -8.59
C ASP A 48 -4.11 -3.00 -7.12
N LEU A 49 -3.08 -2.83 -6.28
CA LEU A 49 -3.23 -2.55 -4.86
C LEU A 49 -2.02 -1.79 -4.34
N VAL A 50 -2.25 -0.82 -3.45
CA VAL A 50 -1.20 -0.06 -2.78
C VAL A 50 -1.18 -0.42 -1.30
N MET A 51 0.01 -0.72 -0.77
CA MET A 51 0.24 -0.84 0.66
C MET A 51 1.23 0.25 1.04
N THR A 52 0.81 1.20 1.86
CA THR A 52 1.66 2.33 2.23
C THR A 52 1.80 2.49 3.74
N ASP A 53 3.02 2.80 4.17
CA ASP A 53 3.26 3.20 5.54
C ASP A 53 2.52 4.51 5.83
N LEU A 54 2.16 4.73 7.09
CA LEU A 54 1.46 5.94 7.51
C LEU A 54 2.38 7.15 7.45
N MET A 55 3.57 7.04 8.04
CA MET A 55 4.50 8.16 8.18
C MET A 55 5.76 7.94 7.35
N MET A 56 6.01 8.85 6.42
CA MET A 56 7.18 8.82 5.54
C MET A 56 7.62 10.26 5.25
N PRO A 57 8.91 10.47 4.96
CA PRO A 57 9.35 11.82 4.54
C PRO A 57 8.78 12.18 3.17
N VAL A 58 8.82 13.45 2.83
CA VAL A 58 8.39 14.04 1.56
C VAL A 58 6.88 14.04 1.38
N MET A 59 6.25 12.87 1.40
CA MET A 59 4.79 12.72 1.34
C MET A 59 4.40 11.45 2.11
N ASP A 60 3.53 11.59 3.10
CA ASP A 60 3.08 10.48 3.92
C ASP A 60 1.98 9.65 3.22
N GLY A 61 1.58 8.55 3.89
CA GLY A 61 0.57 7.65 3.35
C GLY A 61 -0.79 8.29 3.13
N PRO A 62 -1.35 8.99 4.14
CA PRO A 62 -2.65 9.64 3.96
C PRO A 62 -2.67 10.66 2.83
N GLU A 63 -1.61 11.46 2.66
CA GLU A 63 -1.54 12.41 1.56
C GLU A 63 -1.49 11.70 0.21
N MET A 64 -0.70 10.63 0.10
CA MET A 64 -0.64 9.82 -1.10
C MET A 64 -2.02 9.26 -1.46
N ILE A 65 -2.72 8.68 -0.49
CA ILE A 65 -4.05 8.10 -0.71
C ILE A 65 -5.05 9.19 -1.11
N ARG A 66 -4.99 10.35 -0.47
CA ARG A 66 -5.87 11.47 -0.83
C ARG A 66 -5.69 11.86 -2.30
N ARG A 67 -4.45 11.94 -2.76
CA ARG A 67 -4.15 12.25 -4.16
C ARG A 67 -4.60 11.14 -5.10
N MET A 68 -4.49 9.89 -4.69
CA MET A 68 -5.03 8.77 -5.47
C MET A 68 -6.54 8.91 -5.66
N ARG A 69 -7.26 9.23 -4.59
CA ARG A 69 -8.72 9.35 -4.65
C ARG A 69 -9.19 10.54 -5.50
N ALA A 70 -8.37 11.56 -5.62
CA ALA A 70 -8.66 12.73 -6.44
C ALA A 70 -8.29 12.55 -7.90
N ASP A 71 -7.57 11.50 -8.25
CA ASP A 71 -7.12 11.24 -9.63
C ASP A 71 -7.95 10.12 -10.26
N PRO A 72 -8.68 10.39 -11.37
CA PRO A 72 -9.52 9.37 -12.01
C PRO A 72 -8.77 8.09 -12.39
N ARG A 73 -7.47 8.18 -12.63
CA ARG A 73 -6.66 7.01 -13.00
C ARG A 73 -6.47 6.06 -11.83
N PHE A 74 -6.50 6.56 -10.60
CA PHE A 74 -6.11 5.80 -9.41
C PHE A 74 -7.20 5.69 -8.36
N THR A 75 -8.33 6.37 -8.55
CA THR A 75 -9.37 6.47 -7.54
C THR A 75 -9.97 5.13 -7.12
N ALA A 76 -9.92 4.12 -7.97
CA ALA A 76 -10.48 2.80 -7.68
C ALA A 76 -9.46 1.80 -7.13
N ILE A 77 -8.18 2.16 -7.05
CA ILE A 77 -7.14 1.25 -6.56
C ILE A 77 -7.27 1.09 -5.04
N PRO A 78 -7.44 -0.15 -4.52
CA PRO A 78 -7.50 -0.36 -3.07
C PRO A 78 -6.20 0.06 -2.40
N ALA A 79 -6.30 0.63 -1.21
CA ALA A 79 -5.17 1.13 -0.45
C ALA A 79 -5.19 0.59 0.98
N VAL A 80 -4.06 0.07 1.42
CA VAL A 80 -3.84 -0.43 2.78
C VAL A 80 -2.86 0.50 3.48
N LEU A 81 -3.21 0.98 4.67
CA LEU A 81 -2.29 1.71 5.55
C LEU A 81 -1.59 0.74 6.48
N MET A 82 -0.29 0.90 6.64
CA MET A 82 0.52 0.12 7.59
C MET A 82 1.04 1.07 8.67
N THR A 83 0.84 0.73 9.95
CA THR A 83 1.30 1.58 11.04
C THR A 83 1.42 0.81 12.36
N ALA A 84 2.39 1.20 13.18
CA ALA A 84 2.46 0.73 14.57
C ALA A 84 1.52 1.51 15.48
N LEU A 85 0.97 2.63 15.01
CA LEU A 85 0.15 3.55 15.79
C LEU A 85 -1.18 3.84 15.05
N PRO A 86 -2.14 2.90 15.07
CA PRO A 86 -3.40 3.12 14.34
C PRO A 86 -4.16 4.36 14.82
N GLU A 87 -3.98 4.77 16.07
CA GLU A 87 -4.58 6.00 16.61
C GLU A 87 -3.99 7.27 15.98
N ALA A 88 -2.85 7.17 15.31
CA ALA A 88 -2.24 8.31 14.62
C ALA A 88 -2.84 8.56 13.23
N ILE A 89 -3.72 7.67 12.75
CA ILE A 89 -4.39 7.87 11.47
C ILE A 89 -5.32 9.07 11.60
N PRO A 90 -5.18 10.11 10.75
CA PRO A 90 -6.03 11.29 10.85
C PRO A 90 -7.51 10.95 10.66
N SER A 91 -8.37 11.44 11.55
CA SER A 91 -9.80 11.14 11.49
C SER A 91 -10.47 11.67 10.23
N GLY A 92 -9.94 12.76 9.65
CA GLY A 92 -10.45 13.30 8.39
C GLY A 92 -10.17 12.42 7.17
N GLU A 93 -9.32 11.42 7.33
CA GLU A 93 -8.98 10.47 6.27
C GLU A 93 -9.78 9.17 6.37
N ALA A 94 -10.72 9.08 7.29
CA ALA A 94 -11.55 7.90 7.46
C ALA A 94 -12.32 7.62 6.15
N GLY A 95 -12.22 6.40 5.65
CA GLY A 95 -12.89 6.00 4.40
C GLY A 95 -12.07 6.15 3.14
N MET A 96 -10.90 6.77 3.20
CA MET A 96 -10.03 6.88 2.02
C MET A 96 -9.19 5.63 1.80
N HIS A 97 -8.73 5.02 2.88
CA HIS A 97 -8.06 3.71 2.82
C HIS A 97 -9.08 2.58 2.98
N ASP A 98 -8.73 1.40 2.50
CA ASP A 98 -9.64 0.25 2.51
C ASP A 98 -9.35 -0.71 3.65
N ALA A 99 -8.13 -0.70 4.18
CA ALA A 99 -7.75 -1.56 5.30
C ALA A 99 -6.55 -0.97 6.04
N VAL A 100 -6.34 -1.45 7.26
CA VAL A 100 -5.19 -1.08 8.08
C VAL A 100 -4.49 -2.36 8.54
N LEU A 101 -3.16 -2.41 8.39
CA LEU A 101 -2.32 -3.43 8.97
C LEU A 101 -1.51 -2.83 10.11
N VAL A 102 -1.71 -3.32 11.32
CA VAL A 102 -1.04 -2.82 12.51
C VAL A 102 0.29 -3.56 12.69
N LYS A 103 1.39 -2.81 12.75
CA LYS A 103 2.72 -3.38 12.95
C LYS A 103 2.93 -3.75 14.44
N PRO A 104 3.56 -4.86 14.75
CA PRO A 104 4.04 -5.88 13.82
C PRO A 104 2.90 -6.76 13.31
N PHE A 105 2.84 -7.01 12.02
CA PHE A 105 1.83 -7.87 11.41
C PHE A 105 2.47 -9.18 10.95
N SER A 106 1.66 -10.24 10.88
CA SER A 106 2.11 -11.54 10.42
C SER A 106 2.01 -11.66 8.91
N LEU A 107 2.67 -12.66 8.35
CA LEU A 107 2.58 -12.97 6.92
C LEU A 107 1.14 -13.33 6.53
N VAL A 108 0.42 -14.02 7.42
CA VAL A 108 -0.99 -14.39 7.20
C VAL A 108 -1.85 -13.13 7.10
N GLU A 109 -1.62 -12.15 7.96
CA GLU A 109 -2.38 -10.90 7.95
C GLU A 109 -2.17 -10.13 6.63
N VAL A 110 -0.93 -10.10 6.13
CA VAL A 110 -0.63 -9.44 4.85
C VAL A 110 -1.38 -10.14 3.71
N LEU A 111 -1.26 -11.47 3.62
CA LEU A 111 -1.92 -12.23 2.56
C LEU A 111 -3.44 -12.11 2.64
N ASP A 112 -4.01 -12.16 3.84
CA ASP A 112 -5.44 -12.00 4.03
C ASP A 112 -5.94 -10.62 3.56
N ALA A 113 -5.21 -9.57 3.88
CA ALA A 113 -5.57 -8.21 3.44
C ALA A 113 -5.55 -8.10 1.92
N VAL A 114 -4.49 -8.60 1.29
CA VAL A 114 -4.35 -8.55 -0.17
C VAL A 114 -5.44 -9.36 -0.85
N ARG A 115 -5.69 -10.60 -0.38
CA ARG A 115 -6.70 -11.49 -0.97
C ARG A 115 -8.11 -10.96 -0.81
N ARG A 116 -8.37 -10.23 0.29
CA ARG A 116 -9.68 -9.65 0.55
C ARG A 116 -9.97 -8.48 -0.38
N LEU A 117 -8.95 -7.70 -0.72
CA LEU A 117 -9.10 -6.49 -1.53
C LEU A 117 -8.92 -6.75 -3.03
N LEU A 118 -8.21 -7.81 -3.39
CA LEU A 118 -8.02 -8.19 -4.78
C LEU A 118 -8.81 -9.47 -5.08
N PRO A 119 -9.59 -9.49 -6.16
CA PRO A 119 -10.29 -10.72 -6.55
C PRO A 119 -9.27 -11.80 -6.92
N PRO A 120 -9.64 -13.09 -6.83
CA PRO A 120 -8.75 -14.15 -7.29
C PRO A 120 -8.42 -13.97 -8.77
N PRO A 121 -7.18 -14.27 -9.16
CA PRO A 121 -6.78 -14.13 -10.56
C PRO A 121 -7.50 -15.08 -11.50
#